data_1fd3d33391a201f3c9f8cf49d33fba8a
#
_entry.id   1fd3d33391a201f3c9f8cf49d33fba8a
#
_cell.length_a   1.000
_cell.length_b   1.000
_cell.length_c   1.000
_cell.angle_alpha   90.00
_cell.angle_beta   90.00
_cell.angle_gamma   90.00
#
_symmetry.space_group_name_H-M   'P 1'
#
loop_
_entity.id
_entity.type
_entity.pdbx_description
1 polymer ?
#
loop_
_entity_poly.entity_id
_entity_poly.type
_entity_poly.pdbx_seq_one_letter_code
_entity_poly.pdbx_strand_id
1 'polypeptide(L)'
;MNNSNYKDIWINSYPVFFALVLEPAVSLVDSFVGSRLGLLQLSGIGVGESIYGALVWGFIFLAYGTTPLVSSLRSNRDYGSVIKLIAFGRKLVYFFGTLTFLVIFIYSDYLISLFQPVHEVAEHARTYIIPRTFGCIFYLYILHTAAVLRGLRKASATLASAVIAAVVNIIFDFIFVFVFNLGLFGIGLASTLAFFFSAIYLHIILKKEVSTFTRTENSSYIDIRKSFFSMSSAIFLRSIFLVGMMTLMKNFASRFSSEAIALNHILLYVWNIFVMLIDSVAVASQTLVAEKIVNSTYWKSNLSKSLIKICFFLSILVFLIVSIFLVDLVE
;
A
#
# COMPACT_ATOMS: atom_id res chain seq x y z
N MET A 1 -14.55 -15.27 -27.81
CA MET A 1 -14.10 -14.73 -26.51
C MET A 1 -12.87 -13.87 -26.79
N ASN A 2 -12.90 -12.57 -26.49
CA ASN A 2 -11.83 -11.66 -26.89
C ASN A 2 -10.59 -11.86 -26.00
N ASN A 3 -9.54 -12.48 -26.53
CA ASN A 3 -8.21 -12.62 -25.90
C ASN A 3 -7.62 -11.25 -25.48
N SER A 4 -8.07 -10.15 -26.07
CA SER A 4 -7.60 -8.81 -25.75
C SER A 4 -7.91 -8.38 -24.29
N ASN A 5 -9.07 -8.79 -23.73
CA ASN A 5 -9.42 -8.39 -22.36
C ASN A 5 -8.54 -9.04 -21.30
N TYR A 6 -8.19 -10.32 -21.47
CA TYR A 6 -7.28 -11.00 -20.55
C TYR A 6 -5.88 -10.39 -20.59
N LYS A 7 -5.39 -10.14 -21.80
CA LYS A 7 -4.08 -9.50 -22.01
C LYS A 7 -4.03 -8.12 -21.35
N ASP A 8 -5.07 -7.29 -21.54
CA ASP A 8 -5.15 -5.96 -20.93
C ASP A 8 -5.19 -6.02 -19.39
N ILE A 9 -5.93 -6.97 -18.82
CA ILE A 9 -5.97 -7.17 -17.37
C ILE A 9 -4.57 -7.54 -16.86
N TRP A 10 -3.92 -8.53 -17.44
CA TRP A 10 -2.61 -8.99 -17.00
C TRP A 10 -1.53 -7.92 -17.15
N ILE A 11 -1.46 -7.20 -18.27
CA ILE A 11 -0.49 -6.14 -18.50
C ILE A 11 -0.61 -5.02 -17.46
N ASN A 12 -1.81 -4.72 -16.99
CA ASN A 12 -2.00 -3.71 -15.96
C ASN A 12 -1.89 -4.25 -14.53
N SER A 13 -2.10 -5.55 -14.31
CA SER A 13 -2.04 -6.17 -12.98
C SER A 13 -0.63 -6.49 -12.53
N TYR A 14 0.25 -7.01 -13.42
CA TYR A 14 1.58 -7.46 -12.99
C TYR A 14 2.45 -6.34 -12.39
N PRO A 15 2.46 -5.09 -12.92
CA PRO A 15 3.24 -4.04 -12.29
C PRO A 15 2.70 -3.66 -10.91
N VAL A 16 1.38 -3.74 -10.74
CA VAL A 16 0.74 -3.46 -9.44
C VAL A 16 1.06 -4.56 -8.44
N PHE A 17 1.01 -5.83 -8.87
CA PHE A 17 1.36 -6.98 -8.03
C PHE A 17 2.78 -6.87 -7.49
N PHE A 18 3.76 -6.68 -8.37
CA PHE A 18 5.16 -6.56 -7.95
C PHE A 18 5.39 -5.32 -7.07
N ALA A 19 4.70 -4.21 -7.35
CA ALA A 19 4.78 -3.03 -6.50
C ALA A 19 4.23 -3.29 -5.07
N LEU A 20 3.15 -4.08 -4.95
CA LEU A 20 2.57 -4.44 -3.65
C LEU A 20 3.44 -5.42 -2.88
N VAL A 21 4.06 -6.39 -3.55
CA VAL A 21 4.93 -7.41 -2.91
C VAL A 21 6.25 -6.82 -2.44
N LEU A 22 6.76 -5.78 -3.12
CA LEU A 22 8.03 -5.16 -2.73
C LEU A 22 7.97 -4.50 -1.34
N GLU A 23 6.83 -3.97 -0.92
CA GLU A 23 6.69 -3.32 0.39
C GLU A 23 6.94 -4.31 1.56
N PRO A 24 6.26 -5.46 1.67
CA PRO A 24 6.60 -6.46 2.67
C PRO A 24 8.02 -7.02 2.52
N ALA A 25 8.54 -7.14 1.30
CA ALA A 25 9.91 -7.60 1.07
C ALA A 25 10.94 -6.64 1.69
N VAL A 26 10.71 -5.33 1.58
CA VAL A 26 11.54 -4.30 2.24
C VAL A 26 11.47 -4.43 3.76
N SER A 27 10.28 -4.59 4.33
CA SER A 27 10.11 -4.80 5.78
C SER A 27 10.81 -6.08 6.28
N LEU A 28 10.90 -7.13 5.46
CA LEU A 28 11.71 -8.31 5.77
C LEU A 28 13.22 -7.99 5.79
N VAL A 29 13.71 -7.11 4.91
CA VAL A 29 15.11 -6.67 4.94
C VAL A 29 15.40 -5.84 6.18
N ASP A 30 14.53 -4.88 6.52
CA ASP A 30 14.63 -4.10 7.77
C ASP A 30 14.73 -5.05 8.98
N SER A 31 13.87 -6.09 9.02
CA SER A 31 13.87 -7.10 10.08
C SER A 31 15.14 -7.95 10.08
N PHE A 32 15.65 -8.32 8.91
CA PHE A 32 16.90 -9.08 8.78
C PHE A 32 18.10 -8.25 9.28
N VAL A 33 18.20 -6.99 8.87
CA VAL A 33 19.25 -6.08 9.34
C VAL A 33 19.13 -5.86 10.86
N GLY A 34 17.90 -5.64 11.35
CA GLY A 34 17.63 -5.50 12.78
C GLY A 34 17.98 -6.74 13.60
N SER A 35 17.80 -7.95 13.06
CA SER A 35 18.15 -9.20 13.72
C SER A 35 19.67 -9.32 13.96
N ARG A 36 20.50 -8.69 13.12
CA ARG A 36 21.96 -8.63 13.30
C ARG A 36 22.39 -7.72 14.45
N LEU A 37 21.52 -6.80 14.88
CA LEU A 37 21.76 -5.96 16.04
C LEU A 37 21.37 -6.66 17.35
N GLY A 38 20.42 -7.60 17.32
CA GLY A 38 19.98 -8.40 18.44
C GLY A 38 18.47 -8.63 18.50
N LEU A 39 18.04 -9.53 19.40
CA LEU A 39 16.64 -9.92 19.52
C LEU A 39 15.75 -8.79 20.04
N LEU A 40 16.23 -8.00 21.00
CA LEU A 40 15.49 -6.88 21.57
C LEU A 40 15.27 -5.78 20.52
N GLN A 41 16.29 -5.54 19.69
CA GLN A 41 16.23 -4.59 18.57
C GLN A 41 15.21 -5.03 17.51
N LEU A 42 15.23 -6.32 17.14
CA LEU A 42 14.25 -6.89 16.23
C LEU A 42 12.82 -6.75 16.78
N SER A 43 12.64 -7.02 18.07
CA SER A 43 11.33 -6.82 18.73
C SER A 43 10.89 -5.37 18.72
N GLY A 44 11.83 -4.42 18.89
CA GLY A 44 11.57 -2.99 18.78
C GLY A 44 11.11 -2.57 17.38
N ILE A 45 11.73 -3.11 16.31
CA ILE A 45 11.24 -2.93 14.94
C ILE A 45 9.81 -3.44 14.81
N GLY A 46 9.52 -4.64 15.30
CA GLY A 46 8.18 -5.24 15.22
C GLY A 46 7.08 -4.37 15.86
N VAL A 47 7.34 -3.78 17.03
CA VAL A 47 6.43 -2.84 17.69
C VAL A 47 6.29 -1.56 16.86
N GLY A 48 7.40 -0.97 16.43
CA GLY A 48 7.39 0.25 15.62
C GLY A 48 6.64 0.09 14.29
N GLU A 49 6.87 -1.02 13.57
CA GLU A 49 6.16 -1.39 12.34
C GLU A 49 4.66 -1.55 12.57
N SER A 50 4.28 -2.16 13.68
CA SER A 50 2.87 -2.37 14.01
C SER A 50 2.14 -1.05 14.24
N ILE A 51 2.77 -0.09 14.93
CA ILE A 51 2.23 1.25 15.16
C ILE A 51 2.13 2.02 13.84
N TYR A 52 3.24 2.07 13.08
CA TYR A 52 3.31 2.76 11.80
C TYR A 52 2.26 2.22 10.83
N GLY A 53 2.21 0.90 10.66
CA GLY A 53 1.26 0.23 9.78
C GLY A 53 -0.18 0.49 10.17
N ALA A 54 -0.54 0.38 11.46
CA ALA A 54 -1.92 0.60 11.92
C ALA A 54 -2.42 2.01 11.58
N LEU A 55 -1.56 3.04 11.71
CA LEU A 55 -1.92 4.42 11.41
C LEU A 55 -1.96 4.72 9.91
N VAL A 56 -1.03 4.13 9.13
CA VAL A 56 -0.89 4.43 7.70
C VAL A 56 -1.89 3.66 6.85
N TRP A 57 -2.23 2.43 7.22
CA TRP A 57 -3.22 1.62 6.51
C TRP A 57 -4.61 2.26 6.44
N GLY A 58 -4.96 3.09 7.44
CA GLY A 58 -6.19 3.87 7.42
C GLY A 58 -6.32 4.79 6.20
N PHE A 59 -5.20 5.17 5.56
CA PHE A 59 -5.19 6.09 4.42
C PHE A 59 -5.23 5.42 3.04
N ILE A 60 -5.39 4.10 2.99
CA ILE A 60 -5.50 3.36 1.72
C ILE A 60 -6.67 3.86 0.84
N PHE A 61 -7.68 4.49 1.44
CA PHE A 61 -8.80 5.12 0.73
C PHE A 61 -8.33 6.22 -0.25
N LEU A 62 -7.18 6.87 0.02
CA LEU A 62 -6.58 7.84 -0.90
C LEU A 62 -6.25 7.21 -2.25
N ALA A 63 -5.80 5.95 -2.26
CA ALA A 63 -5.48 5.24 -3.48
C ALA A 63 -6.73 4.73 -4.20
N TYR A 64 -7.61 4.06 -3.47
CA TYR A 64 -8.77 3.39 -4.05
C TYR A 64 -9.84 4.35 -4.58
N GLY A 65 -9.99 5.54 -3.97
CA GLY A 65 -10.88 6.58 -4.48
C GLY A 65 -10.29 7.32 -5.69
N THR A 66 -8.97 7.51 -5.71
CA THR A 66 -8.29 8.29 -6.77
C THR A 66 -8.23 7.54 -8.09
N THR A 67 -7.81 6.27 -8.10
CA THR A 67 -7.56 5.50 -9.33
C THR A 67 -8.78 5.44 -10.26
N PRO A 68 -9.98 5.01 -9.82
CA PRO A 68 -11.13 4.92 -10.71
C PRO A 68 -11.65 6.30 -11.15
N LEU A 69 -11.55 7.31 -10.27
CA LEU A 69 -12.00 8.65 -10.61
C LEU A 69 -11.10 9.29 -11.68
N VAL A 70 -9.77 9.17 -11.55
CA VAL A 70 -8.82 9.62 -12.59
C VAL A 70 -9.07 8.89 -13.91
N SER A 71 -9.30 7.57 -13.86
CA SER A 71 -9.54 6.75 -15.05
C SER A 71 -10.82 7.18 -15.78
N SER A 72 -11.90 7.43 -15.05
CA SER A 72 -13.17 7.93 -15.60
C SER A 72 -13.01 9.33 -16.23
N LEU A 73 -12.39 10.27 -15.51
CA LEU A 73 -12.14 11.63 -16.00
C LEU A 73 -11.25 11.64 -17.25
N ARG A 74 -10.21 10.81 -17.28
CA ARG A 74 -9.35 10.63 -18.44
C ARG A 74 -10.14 10.08 -19.65
N SER A 75 -10.99 9.08 -19.43
CA SER A 75 -11.83 8.51 -20.50
C SER A 75 -12.76 9.55 -21.14
N ASN A 76 -13.26 10.49 -20.34
CA ASN A 76 -14.05 11.63 -20.77
C ASN A 76 -13.21 12.80 -21.31
N ARG A 77 -11.88 12.67 -21.35
CA ARG A 77 -10.94 13.75 -21.71
C ARG A 77 -11.05 15.01 -20.84
N ASP A 78 -11.60 14.88 -19.63
CA ASP A 78 -11.73 15.99 -18.68
C ASP A 78 -10.44 16.14 -17.85
N TYR A 79 -9.38 16.59 -18.50
CA TYR A 79 -8.09 16.79 -17.87
C TYR A 79 -8.08 17.94 -16.86
N GLY A 80 -8.98 18.90 -17.01
CA GLY A 80 -9.17 19.98 -16.03
C GLY A 80 -9.60 19.45 -14.66
N SER A 81 -10.56 18.51 -14.63
CA SER A 81 -10.99 17.84 -13.41
C SER A 81 -9.92 16.90 -12.85
N VAL A 82 -9.10 16.25 -13.71
CA VAL A 82 -7.94 15.45 -13.23
C VAL A 82 -6.96 16.33 -12.46
N ILE A 83 -6.62 17.52 -12.97
CA ILE A 83 -5.70 18.45 -12.28
C ILE A 83 -6.29 18.89 -10.94
N LYS A 84 -7.60 19.21 -10.89
CA LYS A 84 -8.29 19.58 -9.64
C LYS A 84 -8.26 18.44 -8.63
N LEU A 85 -8.45 17.17 -9.06
CA LEU A 85 -8.38 15.99 -8.21
C LEU A 85 -6.97 15.77 -7.66
N ILE A 86 -5.93 15.93 -8.48
CA ILE A 86 -4.54 15.85 -8.05
C ILE A 86 -4.25 16.92 -6.98
N ALA A 87 -4.70 18.15 -7.20
CA ALA A 87 -4.50 19.24 -6.25
C ALA A 87 -5.25 18.99 -4.92
N PHE A 88 -6.48 18.47 -5.00
CA PHE A 88 -7.28 18.11 -3.84
C PHE A 88 -6.62 16.97 -3.04
N GLY A 89 -6.22 15.88 -3.71
CA GLY A 89 -5.55 14.75 -3.07
C GLY A 89 -4.23 15.15 -2.42
N ARG A 90 -3.43 16.05 -3.03
CA ARG A 90 -2.22 16.58 -2.39
C ARG A 90 -2.52 17.34 -1.09
N LYS A 91 -3.61 18.09 -1.02
CA LYS A 91 -4.02 18.74 0.25
C LYS A 91 -4.34 17.70 1.33
N LEU A 92 -5.02 16.62 0.97
CA LEU A 92 -5.29 15.53 1.90
C LEU A 92 -4.00 14.82 2.34
N VAL A 93 -3.06 14.58 1.42
CA VAL A 93 -1.74 14.00 1.72
C VAL A 93 -0.98 14.84 2.73
N TYR A 94 -0.87 16.15 2.52
CA TYR A 94 -0.18 17.03 3.46
C TYR A 94 -0.89 17.11 4.80
N PHE A 95 -2.21 17.22 4.81
CA PHE A 95 -3.00 17.25 6.04
C PHE A 95 -2.82 15.97 6.86
N PHE A 96 -3.12 14.81 6.25
CA PHE A 96 -3.04 13.53 6.96
C PHE A 96 -1.60 13.10 7.23
N GLY A 97 -0.65 13.38 6.33
CA GLY A 97 0.74 13.07 6.54
C GLY A 97 1.34 13.85 7.71
N THR A 98 1.03 15.15 7.80
CA THR A 98 1.45 15.98 8.94
C THR A 98 0.73 15.55 10.22
N LEU A 99 -0.55 15.24 10.16
CA LEU A 99 -1.30 14.74 11.31
C LEU A 99 -0.70 13.43 11.85
N THR A 100 -0.44 12.46 10.97
CA THR A 100 0.17 11.19 11.36
C THR A 100 1.57 11.38 11.92
N PHE A 101 2.38 12.23 11.28
CA PHE A 101 3.69 12.62 11.80
C PHE A 101 3.58 13.15 13.23
N LEU A 102 2.70 14.14 13.47
CA LEU A 102 2.53 14.74 14.79
C LEU A 102 2.01 13.73 15.82
N VAL A 103 1.06 12.88 15.45
CA VAL A 103 0.50 11.85 16.35
C VAL A 103 1.61 10.88 16.78
N ILE A 104 2.40 10.34 15.85
CA ILE A 104 3.47 9.41 16.21
C ILE A 104 4.57 10.15 16.98
N PHE A 105 4.99 11.33 16.52
CA PHE A 105 6.09 12.07 17.11
C PHE A 105 5.80 12.49 18.57
N ILE A 106 4.57 12.98 18.83
CA ILE A 106 4.18 13.48 20.16
C ILE A 106 3.79 12.34 21.09
N TYR A 107 3.06 11.34 20.57
CA TYR A 107 2.47 10.28 21.38
C TYR A 107 3.20 8.94 21.24
N SER A 108 4.46 8.91 20.76
CA SER A 108 5.23 7.67 20.55
C SER A 108 5.26 6.78 21.79
N ASP A 109 5.53 7.34 22.96
CA ASP A 109 5.61 6.57 24.21
C ASP A 109 4.27 5.97 24.61
N TYR A 110 3.17 6.71 24.44
CA TYR A 110 1.83 6.21 24.67
C TYR A 110 1.46 5.10 23.67
N LEU A 111 1.72 5.31 22.39
CA LEU A 111 1.44 4.30 21.35
C LEU A 111 2.24 3.00 21.57
N ILE A 112 3.50 3.13 21.99
CA ILE A 112 4.35 1.99 22.32
C ILE A 112 3.79 1.26 23.56
N SER A 113 3.37 2.00 24.59
CA SER A 113 2.83 1.42 25.83
C SER A 113 1.56 0.58 25.61
N LEU A 114 0.80 0.82 24.53
CA LEU A 114 -0.38 -0.01 24.17
C LEU A 114 0.01 -1.46 23.83
N PHE A 115 1.25 -1.71 23.43
CA PHE A 115 1.78 -3.04 23.14
C PHE A 115 2.38 -3.74 24.38
N GLN A 116 2.44 -3.02 25.52
CA GLN A 116 2.99 -3.53 26.79
C GLN A 116 4.39 -4.22 26.63
N PRO A 117 5.33 -3.65 25.85
CA PRO A 117 6.64 -4.24 25.71
C PRO A 117 7.45 -4.09 26.99
N VAL A 118 8.48 -4.93 27.18
CA VAL A 118 9.49 -4.67 28.21
C VAL A 118 10.23 -3.37 27.92
N HIS A 119 10.76 -2.72 28.96
CA HIS A 119 11.33 -1.36 28.87
C HIS A 119 12.38 -1.22 27.75
N GLU A 120 13.29 -2.17 27.62
CA GLU A 120 14.35 -2.17 26.61
C GLU A 120 13.79 -2.23 25.18
N VAL A 121 12.74 -3.04 24.95
CA VAL A 121 12.05 -3.11 23.65
C VAL A 121 11.32 -1.79 23.34
N ALA A 122 10.77 -1.12 24.38
CA ALA A 122 10.12 0.18 24.20
C ALA A 122 11.10 1.26 23.72
N GLU A 123 12.31 1.31 24.32
CA GLU A 123 13.37 2.24 23.88
C GLU A 123 13.82 1.96 22.45
N HIS A 124 13.99 0.70 22.10
CA HIS A 124 14.34 0.28 20.74
C HIS A 124 13.23 0.64 19.73
N ALA A 125 11.96 0.41 20.07
CA ALA A 125 10.83 0.78 19.23
C ALA A 125 10.78 2.29 18.98
N ARG A 126 11.04 3.10 20.03
CA ARG A 126 11.11 4.56 19.91
C ARG A 126 12.26 5.00 19.00
N THR A 127 13.45 4.43 19.18
CA THR A 127 14.63 4.74 18.38
C THR A 127 14.40 4.48 16.89
N TYR A 128 13.63 3.41 16.56
CA TYR A 128 13.27 3.05 15.20
C TYR A 128 12.15 3.94 14.62
N ILE A 129 11.05 4.13 15.38
CA ILE A 129 9.85 4.76 14.83
C ILE A 129 10.00 6.26 14.58
N ILE A 130 10.77 6.98 15.44
CA ILE A 130 10.92 8.43 15.31
C ILE A 130 11.52 8.85 13.96
N PRO A 131 12.68 8.34 13.50
CA PRO A 131 13.21 8.69 12.18
C PRO A 131 12.28 8.22 11.04
N ARG A 132 11.60 7.07 11.18
CA ARG A 132 10.66 6.57 10.18
C ARG A 132 9.42 7.46 10.02
N THR A 133 9.00 8.12 11.10
CA THR A 133 7.82 9.00 11.10
C THR A 133 7.94 10.17 10.12
N PHE A 134 9.15 10.68 9.89
CA PHE A 134 9.40 11.71 8.85
C PHE A 134 9.03 11.21 7.44
N GLY A 135 9.03 9.91 7.22
CA GLY A 135 8.61 9.27 5.97
C GLY A 135 7.10 9.30 5.71
N CYS A 136 6.24 9.57 6.72
CA CYS A 136 4.78 9.50 6.58
C CYS A 136 4.24 10.35 5.44
N ILE A 137 4.70 11.60 5.31
CA ILE A 137 4.24 12.53 4.26
C ILE A 137 4.63 11.99 2.88
N PHE A 138 5.86 11.49 2.74
CA PHE A 138 6.35 10.93 1.48
C PHE A 138 5.60 9.65 1.11
N TYR A 139 5.32 8.78 2.07
CA TYR A 139 4.55 7.57 1.85
C TYR A 139 3.13 7.87 1.36
N LEU A 140 2.41 8.77 2.02
CA LEU A 140 1.07 9.18 1.58
C LEU A 140 1.10 9.88 0.21
N TYR A 141 2.17 10.63 -0.07
CA TYR A 141 2.39 11.23 -1.39
C TYR A 141 2.57 10.17 -2.47
N ILE A 142 3.37 9.12 -2.19
CA ILE A 142 3.54 7.96 -3.08
C ILE A 142 2.20 7.28 -3.31
N LEU A 143 1.46 6.99 -2.25
CA LEU A 143 0.16 6.29 -2.29
C LEU A 143 -0.82 7.01 -3.22
N HIS A 144 -0.99 8.32 -3.04
CA HIS A 144 -1.86 9.15 -3.88
C HIS A 144 -1.36 9.28 -5.33
N THR A 145 -0.07 9.61 -5.51
CA THR A 145 0.51 9.85 -6.84
C THR A 145 0.54 8.58 -7.69
N ALA A 146 0.88 7.44 -7.08
CA ALA A 146 0.80 6.14 -7.72
C ALA A 146 -0.64 5.81 -8.15
N ALA A 147 -1.64 6.16 -7.34
CA ALA A 147 -3.05 5.98 -7.69
C ALA A 147 -3.46 6.84 -8.90
N VAL A 148 -3.01 8.09 -8.95
CA VAL A 148 -3.20 8.97 -10.12
C VAL A 148 -2.58 8.34 -11.37
N LEU A 149 -1.31 7.92 -11.29
CA LEU A 149 -0.58 7.34 -12.42
C LEU A 149 -1.21 6.02 -12.89
N ARG A 150 -1.71 5.19 -11.98
CA ARG A 150 -2.49 4.00 -12.36
C ARG A 150 -3.75 4.37 -13.13
N GLY A 151 -4.51 5.36 -12.67
CA GLY A 151 -5.67 5.90 -13.40
C GLY A 151 -5.33 6.48 -14.77
N LEU A 152 -4.11 7.00 -14.94
CA LEU A 152 -3.55 7.46 -16.21
C LEU A 152 -2.96 6.33 -17.08
N ARG A 153 -3.10 5.06 -16.70
CA ARG A 153 -2.49 3.87 -17.34
C ARG A 153 -0.97 3.83 -17.31
N LYS A 154 -0.36 4.42 -16.29
CA LYS A 154 1.10 4.42 -16.06
C LYS A 154 1.47 3.53 -14.86
N ALA A 155 0.88 2.34 -14.77
CA ALA A 155 1.14 1.41 -13.67
C ALA A 155 2.62 0.99 -13.56
N SER A 156 3.35 0.95 -14.67
CA SER A 156 4.80 0.69 -14.68
C SER A 156 5.62 1.71 -13.90
N ALA A 157 5.18 2.98 -13.86
CA ALA A 157 5.83 4.00 -13.04
C ALA A 157 5.65 3.70 -11.53
N THR A 158 4.52 3.11 -11.13
CA THR A 158 4.29 2.68 -9.75
C THR A 158 5.25 1.55 -9.37
N LEU A 159 5.45 0.57 -10.25
CA LEU A 159 6.45 -0.49 -10.05
C LEU A 159 7.86 0.07 -9.94
N ALA A 160 8.26 0.95 -10.87
CA ALA A 160 9.58 1.56 -10.82
C ALA A 160 9.82 2.34 -9.51
N SER A 161 8.79 3.04 -9.01
CA SER A 161 8.89 3.75 -7.72
C SER A 161 9.06 2.79 -6.54
N ALA A 162 8.38 1.64 -6.55
CA ALA A 162 8.53 0.62 -5.52
C ALA A 162 9.92 -0.02 -5.56
N VAL A 163 10.47 -0.27 -6.76
CA VAL A 163 11.85 -0.76 -6.94
C VAL A 163 12.86 0.28 -6.42
N ILE A 164 12.67 1.57 -6.74
CA ILE A 164 13.54 2.64 -6.22
C ILE A 164 13.50 2.65 -4.70
N ALA A 165 12.30 2.59 -4.10
CA ALA A 165 12.16 2.55 -2.65
C ALA A 165 12.89 1.35 -2.05
N ALA A 166 12.71 0.15 -2.62
CA ALA A 166 13.38 -1.07 -2.14
C ALA A 166 14.90 -0.99 -2.23
N VAL A 167 15.43 -0.58 -3.39
CA VAL A 167 16.88 -0.47 -3.60
C VAL A 167 17.51 0.58 -2.68
N VAL A 168 16.89 1.75 -2.58
CA VAL A 168 17.37 2.83 -1.69
C VAL A 168 17.33 2.38 -0.24
N ASN A 169 16.24 1.78 0.22
CA ASN A 169 16.13 1.29 1.59
C ASN A 169 17.24 0.27 1.90
N ILE A 170 17.40 -0.78 1.09
CA ILE A 170 18.43 -1.80 1.28
C ILE A 170 19.83 -1.18 1.35
N ILE A 171 20.16 -0.29 0.43
CA ILE A 171 21.48 0.34 0.39
C ILE A 171 21.72 1.16 1.66
N PHE A 172 20.76 2.01 2.05
CA PHE A 172 20.93 2.86 3.21
C PHE A 172 20.83 2.10 4.54
N ASP A 173 20.08 1.00 4.63
CA ASP A 173 20.10 0.11 5.79
C ASP A 173 21.52 -0.40 6.05
N PHE A 174 22.18 -0.93 5.02
CA PHE A 174 23.57 -1.41 5.18
C PHE A 174 24.54 -0.28 5.50
N ILE A 175 24.42 0.86 4.86
CA ILE A 175 25.31 2.01 5.10
C ILE A 175 25.11 2.56 6.52
N PHE A 176 23.87 2.81 6.93
CA PHE A 176 23.60 3.43 8.22
C PHE A 176 23.86 2.49 9.39
N VAL A 177 23.56 1.21 9.25
CA VAL A 177 23.75 0.26 10.33
C VAL A 177 25.21 -0.19 10.44
N PHE A 178 25.86 -0.58 9.34
CA PHE A 178 27.16 -1.22 9.39
C PHE A 178 28.35 -0.26 9.14
N VAL A 179 28.14 0.85 8.41
CA VAL A 179 29.21 1.82 8.16
C VAL A 179 29.14 2.95 9.19
N PHE A 180 27.95 3.56 9.38
CA PHE A 180 27.79 4.68 10.30
C PHE A 180 27.41 4.25 11.73
N ASN A 181 27.14 2.97 11.98
CA ASN A 181 26.79 2.42 13.29
C ASN A 181 25.58 3.12 13.96
N LEU A 182 24.60 3.57 13.15
CA LEU A 182 23.41 4.26 13.64
C LEU A 182 22.36 3.31 14.22
N GLY A 183 22.55 1.98 14.12
CA GLY A 183 21.64 0.99 14.65
C GLY A 183 20.19 1.14 14.14
N LEU A 184 19.22 1.03 15.03
CA LEU A 184 17.78 1.12 14.68
C LEU A 184 17.36 2.50 14.14
N PHE A 185 18.00 3.57 14.61
CA PHE A 185 17.79 4.91 14.06
C PHE A 185 18.11 4.94 12.56
N GLY A 186 19.20 4.26 12.16
CA GLY A 186 19.62 4.13 10.77
C GLY A 186 18.58 3.41 9.91
N ILE A 187 17.98 2.32 10.39
CA ILE A 187 16.95 1.57 9.66
C ILE A 187 15.71 2.46 9.43
N GLY A 188 15.23 3.14 10.48
CA GLY A 188 14.08 4.06 10.34
C GLY A 188 14.37 5.24 9.39
N LEU A 189 15.59 5.74 9.38
CA LEU A 189 16.03 6.82 8.48
C LEU A 189 16.16 6.33 7.03
N ALA A 190 16.66 5.11 6.81
CA ALA A 190 16.77 4.49 5.50
C ALA A 190 15.39 4.36 4.83
N SER A 191 14.39 3.89 5.58
CA SER A 191 12.99 3.84 5.12
C SER A 191 12.44 5.22 4.74
N THR A 192 12.75 6.26 5.53
CA THR A 192 12.36 7.64 5.22
C THR A 192 12.98 8.14 3.92
N LEU A 193 14.28 7.89 3.71
CA LEU A 193 14.97 8.26 2.47
C LEU A 193 14.45 7.47 1.27
N ALA A 194 14.13 6.19 1.45
CA ALA A 194 13.52 5.36 0.42
C ALA A 194 12.20 5.96 -0.08
N PHE A 195 11.33 6.37 0.83
CA PHE A 195 10.09 7.04 0.48
C PHE A 195 10.33 8.42 -0.15
N PHE A 196 11.30 9.18 0.33
CA PHE A 196 11.65 10.48 -0.25
C PHE A 196 12.07 10.37 -1.71
N PHE A 197 13.03 9.49 -2.05
CA PHE A 197 13.48 9.31 -3.43
C PHE A 197 12.39 8.75 -4.34
N SER A 198 11.59 7.81 -3.84
CA SER A 198 10.43 7.27 -4.55
C SER A 198 9.38 8.36 -4.84
N ALA A 199 9.11 9.24 -3.86
CA ALA A 199 8.20 10.37 -4.02
C ALA A 199 8.69 11.37 -5.08
N ILE A 200 9.99 11.69 -5.08
CA ILE A 200 10.61 12.55 -6.10
C ILE A 200 10.44 11.94 -7.50
N TYR A 201 10.73 10.66 -7.66
CA TYR A 201 10.57 9.98 -8.95
C TYR A 201 9.14 10.08 -9.45
N LEU A 202 8.14 9.73 -8.62
CA LEU A 202 6.74 9.83 -9.01
C LEU A 202 6.30 11.28 -9.28
N HIS A 203 6.84 12.25 -8.54
CA HIS A 203 6.57 13.67 -8.78
C HIS A 203 7.03 14.10 -10.18
N ILE A 204 8.23 13.70 -10.58
CA ILE A 204 8.80 13.99 -11.90
C ILE A 204 7.94 13.39 -13.01
N ILE A 205 7.57 12.11 -12.86
CA ILE A 205 6.71 11.41 -13.83
C ILE A 205 5.33 12.08 -13.92
N LEU A 206 4.69 12.36 -12.77
CA LEU A 206 3.40 13.02 -12.74
C LEU A 206 3.44 14.41 -13.40
N LYS A 207 4.47 15.21 -13.09
CA LYS A 207 4.65 16.55 -13.70
C LYS A 207 4.77 16.46 -15.22
N LYS A 208 5.52 15.46 -15.72
CA LYS A 208 5.67 15.20 -17.16
C LYS A 208 4.32 14.81 -17.80
N GLU A 209 3.54 13.92 -17.17
CA GLU A 209 2.23 13.54 -17.70
C GLU A 209 1.24 14.70 -17.70
N VAL A 210 1.16 15.47 -16.60
CA VAL A 210 0.25 16.62 -16.48
C VAL A 210 0.61 17.73 -17.46
N SER A 211 1.89 17.92 -17.82
CA SER A 211 2.31 18.94 -18.79
C SER A 211 1.81 18.65 -20.22
N THR A 212 1.43 17.40 -20.51
CA THR A 212 0.85 17.03 -21.82
C THR A 212 -0.66 17.27 -21.89
N PHE A 213 -1.31 17.63 -20.78
CA PHE A 213 -2.74 17.83 -20.76
C PHE A 213 -3.10 19.15 -21.44
N THR A 214 -3.91 19.08 -22.49
CA THR A 214 -4.53 20.26 -23.08
C THR A 214 -5.56 20.80 -22.07
N ARG A 215 -5.44 22.07 -21.70
CA ARG A 215 -6.45 22.75 -20.88
C ARG A 215 -7.74 22.82 -21.67
N THR A 216 -8.63 21.86 -21.45
CA THR A 216 -10.00 21.97 -21.90
C THR A 216 -10.73 22.89 -20.92
N GLU A 217 -11.32 23.98 -21.40
CA GLU A 217 -12.13 24.92 -20.60
C GLU A 217 -13.40 24.24 -20.02
N ASN A 218 -13.84 23.15 -20.61
CA ASN A 218 -14.96 22.35 -20.15
C ASN A 218 -14.57 21.43 -18.97
N SER A 219 -14.29 22.02 -17.81
CA SER A 219 -14.34 21.22 -16.58
C SER A 219 -15.81 20.89 -16.30
N SER A 220 -16.17 19.60 -16.34
CA SER A 220 -17.51 19.18 -15.96
C SER A 220 -17.82 19.68 -14.54
N TYR A 221 -19.09 20.05 -14.29
CA TYR A 221 -19.58 20.47 -12.95
C TYR A 221 -19.57 19.34 -11.92
N ILE A 222 -18.69 18.34 -12.07
CA ILE A 222 -18.56 17.25 -11.10
C ILE A 222 -17.96 17.82 -9.83
N ASP A 223 -18.68 17.72 -8.73
CA ASP A 223 -18.12 17.98 -7.42
C ASP A 223 -17.11 16.87 -7.09
N ILE A 224 -15.84 17.16 -7.38
CA ILE A 224 -14.71 16.24 -7.21
C ILE A 224 -14.62 15.74 -5.78
N ARG A 225 -14.92 16.61 -4.80
CA ARG A 225 -14.87 16.23 -3.38
C ARG A 225 -15.95 15.21 -3.05
N LYS A 226 -17.19 15.47 -3.46
CA LYS A 226 -18.31 14.57 -3.24
C LYS A 226 -18.08 13.22 -3.93
N SER A 227 -17.63 13.24 -5.17
CA SER A 227 -17.33 12.02 -5.93
C SER A 227 -16.18 11.21 -5.29
N PHE A 228 -15.11 11.88 -4.87
CA PHE A 228 -13.98 11.25 -4.20
C PHE A 228 -14.43 10.57 -2.88
N PHE A 229 -15.11 11.29 -1.99
CA PHE A 229 -15.56 10.74 -0.71
C PHE A 229 -16.63 9.66 -0.89
N SER A 230 -17.53 9.78 -1.85
CA SER A 230 -18.52 8.74 -2.17
C SER A 230 -17.86 7.43 -2.59
N MET A 231 -16.76 7.48 -3.38
CA MET A 231 -16.03 6.30 -3.81
C MET A 231 -15.10 5.74 -2.71
N SER A 232 -14.56 6.61 -1.88
CA SER A 232 -13.58 6.27 -0.85
C SER A 232 -14.20 5.75 0.44
N SER A 233 -15.40 6.22 0.82
CA SER A 233 -16.01 5.92 2.12
C SER A 233 -16.32 4.45 2.34
N ALA A 234 -16.86 3.77 1.33
CA ALA A 234 -17.15 2.34 1.41
C ALA A 234 -15.87 1.50 1.60
N ILE A 235 -14.78 1.89 0.94
CA ILE A 235 -13.49 1.21 1.04
C ILE A 235 -12.83 1.50 2.39
N PHE A 236 -12.93 2.73 2.87
CA PHE A 236 -12.46 3.11 4.20
C PHE A 236 -13.16 2.28 5.29
N LEU A 237 -14.49 2.20 5.24
CA LEU A 237 -15.27 1.39 6.17
C LEU A 237 -14.91 -0.10 6.10
N ARG A 238 -14.80 -0.66 4.89
CA ARG A 238 -14.31 -2.04 4.67
C ARG A 238 -12.94 -2.25 5.33
N SER A 239 -12.01 -1.32 5.17
CA SER A 239 -10.64 -1.44 5.71
C SER A 239 -10.64 -1.44 7.24
N ILE A 240 -11.45 -0.60 7.89
CA ILE A 240 -11.62 -0.59 9.35
C ILE A 240 -12.12 -1.95 9.83
N PHE A 241 -13.17 -2.49 9.21
CA PHE A 241 -13.71 -3.80 9.59
C PHE A 241 -12.70 -4.93 9.38
N LEU A 242 -11.94 -4.94 8.28
CA LEU A 242 -10.90 -5.94 8.02
C LEU A 242 -9.79 -5.89 9.07
N VAL A 243 -9.26 -4.70 9.36
CA VAL A 243 -8.22 -4.53 10.38
C VAL A 243 -8.74 -4.93 11.76
N GLY A 244 -9.96 -4.52 12.09
CA GLY A 244 -10.63 -4.90 13.34
C GLY A 244 -10.78 -6.42 13.47
N MET A 245 -11.26 -7.09 12.43
CA MET A 245 -11.43 -8.54 12.41
C MET A 245 -10.09 -9.28 12.55
N MET A 246 -9.06 -8.85 11.83
CA MET A 246 -7.72 -9.45 11.95
C MET A 246 -7.11 -9.25 13.34
N THR A 247 -7.35 -8.10 13.96
CA THR A 247 -6.91 -7.83 15.34
C THR A 247 -7.66 -8.72 16.34
N LEU A 248 -8.96 -8.90 16.18
CA LEU A 248 -9.75 -9.81 17.00
C LEU A 248 -9.29 -11.27 16.85
N MET A 249 -8.98 -11.72 15.62
CA MET A 249 -8.44 -13.07 15.39
C MET A 249 -7.11 -13.28 16.11
N LYS A 250 -6.19 -12.33 16.06
CA LYS A 250 -4.92 -12.38 16.78
C LYS A 250 -5.13 -12.45 18.29
N ASN A 251 -6.01 -11.60 18.81
CA ASN A 251 -6.36 -11.60 20.24
C ASN A 251 -7.02 -12.91 20.67
N PHE A 252 -7.85 -13.51 19.81
CA PHE A 252 -8.46 -14.81 20.09
C PHE A 252 -7.42 -15.92 20.10
N ALA A 253 -6.54 -15.97 19.11
CA ALA A 253 -5.45 -16.95 19.04
C ALA A 253 -4.53 -16.89 20.27
N SER A 254 -4.27 -15.69 20.81
CA SER A 254 -3.42 -15.49 21.98
C SER A 254 -3.98 -16.10 23.28
N ARG A 255 -5.26 -16.46 23.31
CA ARG A 255 -5.91 -17.10 24.47
C ARG A 255 -5.73 -18.60 24.51
N PHE A 256 -5.29 -19.25 23.42
CA PHE A 256 -5.15 -20.69 23.37
C PHE A 256 -3.73 -21.16 23.74
N SER A 257 -2.74 -20.79 22.93
CA SER A 257 -1.35 -21.17 23.19
C SER A 257 -0.37 -20.33 22.39
N SER A 258 0.93 -20.40 22.70
CA SER A 258 2.00 -19.79 21.92
C SER A 258 2.09 -20.35 20.50
N GLU A 259 1.84 -21.66 20.35
CA GLU A 259 1.81 -22.34 19.05
C GLU A 259 0.65 -21.82 18.18
N ALA A 260 -0.53 -21.60 18.78
CA ALA A 260 -1.69 -21.04 18.08
C ALA A 260 -1.41 -19.61 17.56
N ILE A 261 -0.67 -18.81 18.32
CA ILE A 261 -0.24 -17.46 17.87
C ILE A 261 0.72 -17.60 16.69
N ALA A 262 1.72 -18.47 16.79
CA ALA A 262 2.71 -18.67 15.73
C ALA A 262 2.05 -19.17 14.45
N LEU A 263 1.17 -20.16 14.55
CA LEU A 263 0.42 -20.70 13.41
C LEU A 263 -0.46 -19.63 12.77
N ASN A 264 -1.22 -18.86 13.56
CA ASN A 264 -2.02 -17.77 13.05
C ASN A 264 -1.17 -16.71 12.32
N HIS A 265 0.02 -16.44 12.82
CA HIS A 265 0.95 -15.51 12.18
C HIS A 265 1.41 -16.01 10.80
N ILE A 266 1.79 -17.27 10.69
CA ILE A 266 2.19 -17.89 9.41
C ILE A 266 1.02 -17.88 8.43
N LEU A 267 -0.18 -18.26 8.86
CA LEU A 267 -1.38 -18.24 8.04
C LEU A 267 -1.72 -16.84 7.52
N LEU A 268 -1.56 -15.81 8.35
CA LEU A 268 -1.77 -14.42 7.93
C LEU A 268 -0.71 -13.94 6.93
N TYR A 269 0.54 -14.39 7.02
CA TYR A 269 1.57 -14.09 6.01
C TYR A 269 1.22 -14.68 4.65
N VAL A 270 0.87 -15.97 4.64
CA VAL A 270 0.42 -16.67 3.42
C VAL A 270 -0.81 -15.98 2.83
N TRP A 271 -1.80 -15.69 3.67
CA TRP A 271 -3.00 -14.93 3.30
C TRP A 271 -2.67 -13.59 2.65
N ASN A 272 -1.76 -12.81 3.22
CA ASN A 272 -1.39 -11.49 2.68
C ASN A 272 -0.79 -11.57 1.27
N ILE A 273 0.05 -12.55 0.97
CA ILE A 273 0.61 -12.74 -0.39
C ILE A 273 -0.53 -12.94 -1.40
N PHE A 274 -1.52 -13.77 -1.06
CA PHE A 274 -2.65 -14.03 -1.94
C PHE A 274 -3.60 -12.83 -2.06
N VAL A 275 -3.82 -12.09 -0.98
CA VAL A 275 -4.57 -10.84 -1.02
C VAL A 275 -3.91 -9.85 -1.98
N MET A 276 -2.59 -9.69 -1.96
CA MET A 276 -1.86 -8.81 -2.87
C MET A 276 -2.03 -9.23 -4.34
N LEU A 277 -2.05 -10.53 -4.63
CA LEU A 277 -2.31 -11.03 -5.97
C LEU A 277 -3.71 -10.64 -6.45
N ILE A 278 -4.74 -10.87 -5.63
CA ILE A 278 -6.12 -10.55 -5.95
C ILE A 278 -6.33 -9.02 -6.03
N ASP A 279 -5.74 -8.27 -5.09
CA ASP A 279 -5.83 -6.81 -5.08
C ASP A 279 -5.17 -6.18 -6.31
N SER A 280 -4.09 -6.76 -6.83
CA SER A 280 -3.46 -6.29 -8.07
C SER A 280 -4.41 -6.38 -9.27
N VAL A 281 -5.15 -7.48 -9.37
CA VAL A 281 -6.19 -7.68 -10.40
C VAL A 281 -7.36 -6.72 -10.16
N ALA A 282 -7.77 -6.53 -8.91
CA ALA A 282 -8.85 -5.61 -8.55
C ALA A 282 -8.51 -4.16 -8.93
N VAL A 283 -7.31 -3.69 -8.61
CA VAL A 283 -6.83 -2.34 -8.94
C VAL A 283 -6.73 -2.13 -10.46
N ALA A 284 -6.18 -3.10 -11.20
CA ALA A 284 -6.14 -3.04 -12.66
C ALA A 284 -7.54 -3.00 -13.27
N SER A 285 -8.46 -3.76 -12.69
CA SER A 285 -9.84 -3.83 -13.11
C SER A 285 -10.60 -2.52 -12.89
N GLN A 286 -10.35 -1.82 -11.78
CA GLN A 286 -10.94 -0.49 -11.51
C GLN A 286 -10.62 0.49 -12.64
N THR A 287 -9.37 0.50 -13.12
CA THR A 287 -8.95 1.35 -14.23
C THR A 287 -9.69 0.99 -15.53
N LEU A 288 -9.72 -0.29 -15.88
CA LEU A 288 -10.34 -0.78 -17.11
C LEU A 288 -11.87 -0.62 -17.12
N VAL A 289 -12.52 -0.88 -15.98
CA VAL A 289 -13.98 -0.73 -15.83
C VAL A 289 -14.37 0.74 -15.90
N ALA A 290 -13.66 1.63 -15.20
CA ALA A 290 -13.95 3.06 -15.19
C ALA A 290 -13.85 3.69 -16.59
N GLU A 291 -12.91 3.22 -17.42
CA GLU A 291 -12.78 3.68 -18.81
C GLU A 291 -13.90 3.18 -19.73
N LYS A 292 -14.35 1.94 -19.51
CA LYS A 292 -15.32 1.29 -20.43
C LYS A 292 -16.78 1.53 -20.05
N ILE A 293 -17.08 1.91 -18.81
CA ILE A 293 -18.44 2.29 -18.38
C ILE A 293 -18.96 3.47 -19.19
N VAL A 294 -18.09 4.37 -19.62
CA VAL A 294 -18.44 5.54 -20.42
C VAL A 294 -18.95 5.15 -21.82
N ASN A 295 -18.54 4.00 -22.36
CA ASN A 295 -18.70 3.69 -23.78
C ASN A 295 -19.75 2.65 -24.17
N SER A 296 -20.20 1.73 -23.33
CA SER A 296 -21.37 0.85 -23.58
C SER A 296 -21.71 -0.18 -22.48
N THR A 297 -23.00 -0.51 -22.37
CA THR A 297 -23.55 -1.54 -21.48
C THR A 297 -23.08 -2.98 -21.82
N TYR A 298 -22.78 -3.26 -23.07
CA TYR A 298 -22.33 -4.57 -23.55
C TYR A 298 -20.97 -4.99 -22.98
N TRP A 299 -20.04 -4.05 -22.87
CA TRP A 299 -18.72 -4.26 -22.31
C TRP A 299 -18.75 -4.60 -20.81
N LYS A 300 -19.73 -4.06 -20.08
CA LYS A 300 -19.90 -4.24 -18.64
C LYS A 300 -20.07 -5.72 -18.28
N SER A 301 -20.86 -6.45 -19.05
CA SER A 301 -21.14 -7.87 -18.78
C SER A 301 -19.96 -8.79 -19.11
N ASN A 302 -19.25 -8.56 -20.20
CA ASN A 302 -18.15 -9.44 -20.64
C ASN A 302 -16.86 -9.21 -19.83
N LEU A 303 -16.56 -7.96 -19.46
CA LEU A 303 -15.41 -7.67 -18.62
C LEU A 303 -15.64 -8.23 -17.19
N SER A 304 -16.82 -8.04 -16.61
CA SER A 304 -17.19 -8.62 -15.31
C SER A 304 -17.06 -10.15 -15.30
N LYS A 305 -17.54 -10.82 -16.35
CA LYS A 305 -17.42 -12.29 -16.48
C LYS A 305 -15.93 -12.72 -16.55
N SER A 306 -15.09 -11.99 -17.28
CA SER A 306 -13.66 -12.29 -17.37
C SER A 306 -12.95 -12.09 -16.03
N LEU A 307 -13.29 -11.04 -15.30
CA LEU A 307 -12.74 -10.75 -13.96
C LEU A 307 -13.14 -11.82 -12.95
N ILE A 308 -14.42 -12.20 -12.93
CA ILE A 308 -14.92 -13.26 -12.04
C ILE A 308 -14.18 -14.57 -12.32
N LYS A 309 -13.97 -14.93 -13.60
CA LYS A 309 -13.21 -16.13 -13.97
C LYS A 309 -11.77 -16.10 -13.53
N ILE A 310 -11.08 -14.95 -13.68
CA ILE A 310 -9.69 -14.79 -13.21
C ILE A 310 -9.64 -14.93 -11.69
N CYS A 311 -10.49 -14.22 -10.96
CA CYS A 311 -10.54 -14.30 -9.50
C CYS A 311 -10.85 -15.71 -9.02
N PHE A 312 -11.81 -16.41 -9.66
CA PHE A 312 -12.16 -17.79 -9.35
C PHE A 312 -11.00 -18.74 -9.60
N PHE A 313 -10.32 -18.62 -10.74
CA PHE A 313 -9.13 -19.44 -11.05
C PHE A 313 -8.00 -19.19 -10.05
N LEU A 314 -7.72 -17.93 -9.74
CA LEU A 314 -6.72 -17.58 -8.72
C LEU A 314 -7.08 -18.13 -7.33
N SER A 315 -8.36 -18.07 -6.96
CA SER A 315 -8.83 -18.61 -5.68
C SER A 315 -8.67 -20.14 -5.60
N ILE A 316 -8.94 -20.86 -6.69
CA ILE A 316 -8.70 -22.31 -6.77
C ILE A 316 -7.20 -22.61 -6.68
N LEU A 317 -6.37 -21.87 -7.41
CA LEU A 317 -4.92 -22.05 -7.37
C LEU A 317 -4.38 -21.85 -5.95
N VAL A 318 -4.83 -20.78 -5.28
CA VAL A 318 -4.51 -20.48 -3.89
C VAL A 318 -4.94 -21.63 -2.98
N PHE A 319 -6.18 -22.08 -3.11
CA PHE A 319 -6.72 -23.21 -2.31
C PHE A 319 -5.86 -24.46 -2.47
N LEU A 320 -5.49 -24.82 -3.70
CA LEU A 320 -4.64 -25.98 -3.97
C LEU A 320 -3.24 -25.84 -3.35
N ILE A 321 -2.61 -24.67 -3.50
CA ILE A 321 -1.30 -24.41 -2.90
C ILE A 321 -1.37 -24.51 -1.38
N VAL A 322 -2.34 -23.85 -0.75
CA VAL A 322 -2.53 -23.89 0.71
C VAL A 322 -2.83 -25.31 1.20
N SER A 323 -3.65 -26.06 0.46
CA SER A 323 -3.97 -27.45 0.81
C SER A 323 -2.74 -28.37 0.78
N ILE A 324 -1.84 -28.20 -0.19
CA ILE A 324 -0.57 -28.97 -0.25
C ILE A 324 0.30 -28.63 0.96
N PHE A 325 0.50 -27.35 1.25
CA PHE A 325 1.33 -26.94 2.41
C PHE A 325 0.71 -27.26 3.77
N LEU A 326 -0.63 -27.31 3.88
CA LEU A 326 -1.29 -27.70 5.13
C LEU A 326 -1.15 -29.18 5.44
N VAL A 327 -1.07 -30.05 4.42
CA VAL A 327 -0.83 -31.49 4.62
C VAL A 327 0.56 -31.72 5.19
N ASP A 328 1.59 -31.02 4.67
CA ASP A 328 2.98 -31.12 5.17
C ASP A 328 3.19 -30.47 6.55
N LEU A 329 2.27 -29.61 7.02
CA LEU A 329 2.35 -28.92 8.33
C LEU A 329 1.63 -29.70 9.45
N VAL A 330 0.75 -30.65 9.09
CA VAL A 330 -0.04 -31.46 10.04
C VAL A 330 0.61 -32.83 10.28
N GLU A 331 1.51 -33.29 9.42
CA GLU A 331 2.43 -34.42 9.63
C GLU A 331 3.69 -33.95 10.38
#